data_163192d3026fc546cc8b719499c76591
#
_entry.id   163192d3026fc546cc8b719499c76591
#
_cell.length_a   1.000
_cell.length_b   1.000
_cell.length_c   1.000
_cell.angle_alpha   90.00
_cell.angle_beta   90.00
_cell.angle_gamma   90.00
#
_symmetry.space_group_name_H-M   'P 1'
#
loop_
_entity.id
_entity.type
_entity.pdbx_description
1 polymer ?
#
loop_
_entity_poly.entity_id
_entity_poly.type
_entity_poly.pdbx_seq_one_letter_code
_entity_poly.pdbx_strand_id
1 'polypeptide(L)'
;GTQISKEDIYDNFLNPERKENIMRFFSFLDNQSKDIKNIQYIFFLPLFSTGGAELVALNFIRLILEKKKEISILLVVTDANKLEVTSSFPSRLASLNLEQFLGSQELIKKQIFVYDLIQTLRPSVLHNINSSVFWLLLLEKGEKLRKISKIFADIFCVQYDLNNNRTGYAEHYLKNGIPFLDGLLSDNASFLDEAINLYGLQAYRDKMFTVYNPIDELREVEDDHIEVLAKEKVSSKTRNTDRLQVIWAARLDEQKRWKFFLEIVRNCDFCDFDMYGQAVIDESPHIISLPNLTYKGGFTSINKILEMKHYDAYLFTSRYEGLPNTLLSVGLKNIPIIAPSIGGIKELVTEKTGYLLIENPTIDDYIKALHEIKDNPNEAKIKALEMRKLILERHNWEKFSDVVSKIPGYL
;
A
#
# COMPACT_ATOMS: atom_id res chain seq x y z
N GLY A 1 41.39 22.70 -0.06
CA GLY A 1 39.97 22.61 -0.28
C GLY A 1 39.30 22.34 1.05
N THR A 2 38.64 23.33 1.61
CA THR A 2 37.79 23.21 2.80
C THR A 2 36.66 22.27 2.46
N GLN A 3 36.57 21.12 3.13
CA GLN A 3 35.41 20.26 3.12
C GLN A 3 34.22 21.07 3.69
N ILE A 4 33.30 21.47 2.82
CA ILE A 4 32.01 22.07 3.24
C ILE A 4 31.29 21.03 4.11
N SER A 5 30.99 21.38 5.35
CA SER A 5 30.25 20.48 6.22
C SER A 5 28.83 20.23 5.67
N LYS A 6 28.24 19.05 5.92
CA LYS A 6 26.86 18.78 5.48
C LYS A 6 25.86 19.80 6.08
N GLU A 7 26.15 20.41 7.21
CA GLU A 7 25.34 21.48 7.82
C GLU A 7 25.35 22.76 6.99
N ASP A 8 26.49 23.15 6.42
CA ASP A 8 26.63 24.37 5.60
C ASP A 8 25.85 24.29 4.29
N ILE A 9 25.60 23.08 3.76
CA ILE A 9 24.83 22.89 2.51
C ILE A 9 23.37 23.27 2.71
N TYR A 10 22.76 22.89 3.84
CA TYR A 10 21.34 23.17 4.09
C TYR A 10 21.07 24.60 4.57
N ASP A 11 21.98 25.20 5.31
CA ASP A 11 21.79 26.52 5.93
C ASP A 11 22.15 27.71 5.02
N ASN A 12 22.56 27.45 3.77
CA ASN A 12 22.93 28.51 2.81
C ASN A 12 21.69 29.13 2.15
N PHE A 13 20.91 29.92 2.92
CA PHE A 13 19.75 30.67 2.44
C PHE A 13 20.04 31.76 1.40
N LEU A 14 21.30 32.08 1.17
CA LEU A 14 21.74 33.09 0.19
C LEU A 14 21.96 32.51 -1.21
N ASN A 15 21.88 31.17 -1.37
CA ASN A 15 22.10 30.53 -2.67
C ASN A 15 21.00 30.94 -3.68
N PRO A 16 21.36 31.61 -4.78
CA PRO A 16 20.40 32.11 -5.78
C PRO A 16 19.57 31.00 -6.43
N GLU A 17 20.19 29.83 -6.72
CA GLU A 17 19.50 28.68 -7.33
C GLU A 17 18.37 28.15 -6.44
N ARG A 18 18.60 28.07 -5.13
CA ARG A 18 17.58 27.64 -4.17
C ARG A 18 16.38 28.59 -4.13
N LYS A 19 16.64 29.89 -4.15
CA LYS A 19 15.57 30.92 -4.22
C LYS A 19 14.81 30.83 -5.52
N GLU A 20 15.50 30.67 -6.65
CA GLU A 20 14.88 30.50 -7.95
C GLU A 20 13.99 29.27 -8.00
N ASN A 21 14.42 28.13 -7.46
CA ASN A 21 13.62 26.91 -7.40
C ASN A 21 12.33 27.11 -6.60
N ILE A 22 12.36 27.84 -5.48
CA ILE A 22 11.15 28.15 -4.70
C ILE A 22 10.23 29.10 -5.48
N MET A 23 10.76 30.11 -6.17
CA MET A 23 9.94 31.01 -7.01
C MET A 23 9.27 30.24 -8.17
N ARG A 24 10.02 29.36 -8.83
CA ARG A 24 9.50 28.46 -9.88
C ARG A 24 8.38 27.56 -9.33
N PHE A 25 8.54 27.06 -8.11
CA PHE A 25 7.50 26.23 -7.47
C PHE A 25 6.20 26.99 -7.29
N PHE A 26 6.22 28.24 -6.82
CA PHE A 26 4.98 29.03 -6.71
C PHE A 26 4.33 29.29 -8.07
N SER A 27 5.12 29.63 -9.08
CA SER A 27 4.62 29.79 -10.46
C SER A 27 4.04 28.48 -11.00
N PHE A 28 4.62 27.34 -10.64
CA PHE A 28 4.10 26.03 -11.00
C PHE A 28 2.76 25.73 -10.31
N LEU A 29 2.59 26.07 -9.02
CA LEU A 29 1.34 25.90 -8.29
C LEU A 29 0.19 26.75 -8.90
N ASP A 30 0.47 27.99 -9.25
CA ASP A 30 -0.51 28.90 -9.85
C ASP A 30 -1.09 28.35 -11.17
N ASN A 31 -0.32 27.52 -11.87
CA ASN A 31 -0.73 26.86 -13.10
C ASN A 31 -1.52 25.56 -12.90
N GLN A 32 -1.49 24.96 -11.70
CA GLN A 32 -2.22 23.70 -11.45
C GLN A 32 -3.69 23.89 -11.18
N SER A 33 -4.04 24.72 -10.23
CA SER A 33 -5.44 24.99 -9.85
C SER A 33 -5.57 26.27 -9.04
N LYS A 34 -6.60 27.04 -9.31
CA LYS A 34 -6.98 28.24 -8.52
C LYS A 34 -7.45 27.89 -7.09
N ASP A 35 -7.78 26.63 -6.84
CA ASP A 35 -8.27 26.17 -5.53
C ASP A 35 -7.13 25.85 -4.56
N ILE A 36 -5.87 25.84 -5.02
CA ILE A 36 -4.71 25.57 -4.16
C ILE A 36 -4.40 26.82 -3.33
N LYS A 37 -4.69 26.72 -2.04
CA LYS A 37 -4.41 27.78 -1.06
C LYS A 37 -4.05 27.13 0.26
N ASN A 38 -3.15 27.76 1.04
CA ASN A 38 -2.85 27.32 2.41
C ASN A 38 -2.52 25.83 2.50
N ILE A 39 -1.39 25.41 1.89
CA ILE A 39 -0.91 24.03 1.95
C ILE A 39 -0.52 23.70 3.39
N GLN A 40 -1.30 22.84 4.05
CA GLN A 40 -1.09 22.45 5.45
C GLN A 40 -0.59 21.01 5.60
N TYR A 41 -0.66 20.20 4.55
CA TYR A 41 -0.15 18.82 4.53
C TYR A 41 0.73 18.61 3.32
N ILE A 42 1.85 17.95 3.53
CA ILE A 42 2.71 17.46 2.44
C ILE A 42 2.84 15.94 2.57
N PHE A 43 2.46 15.24 1.52
CA PHE A 43 2.66 13.79 1.37
C PHE A 43 3.89 13.52 0.51
N PHE A 44 4.69 12.55 0.91
CA PHE A 44 5.87 12.12 0.17
C PHE A 44 5.72 10.65 -0.22
N LEU A 45 5.81 10.37 -1.53
CA LEU A 45 5.79 9.02 -2.08
C LEU A 45 6.97 8.82 -3.04
N PRO A 46 7.47 7.58 -3.20
CA PRO A 46 8.56 7.31 -4.14
C PRO A 46 8.12 7.51 -5.60
N LEU A 47 6.92 7.10 -5.91
CA LEU A 47 6.23 7.21 -7.20
C LEU A 47 4.73 7.31 -6.97
N PHE A 48 3.97 7.67 -7.99
CA PHE A 48 2.50 7.66 -7.92
C PHE A 48 1.91 7.09 -9.22
N SER A 49 1.39 5.89 -9.11
CA SER A 49 0.69 5.18 -10.18
C SER A 49 -0.42 4.31 -9.59
N THR A 50 -0.69 3.15 -10.16
CA THR A 50 -1.68 2.21 -9.64
C THR A 50 -1.02 1.23 -8.66
N GLY A 51 -1.11 1.50 -7.35
CA GLY A 51 -0.51 0.65 -6.33
C GLY A 51 -1.18 0.79 -4.96
N GLY A 52 -0.76 -0.07 -4.02
CA GLY A 52 -1.32 -0.10 -2.67
C GLY A 52 -0.98 1.13 -1.83
N ALA A 53 0.26 1.59 -1.88
CA ALA A 53 0.72 2.77 -1.13
C ALA A 53 0.05 4.06 -1.62
N GLU A 54 -0.17 4.18 -2.93
CA GLU A 54 -0.87 5.30 -3.56
C GLU A 54 -2.33 5.35 -3.14
N LEU A 55 -2.99 4.20 -3.03
CA LEU A 55 -4.36 4.13 -2.51
C LEU A 55 -4.43 4.55 -1.05
N VAL A 56 -3.47 4.12 -0.22
CA VAL A 56 -3.35 4.58 1.17
C VAL A 56 -3.23 6.10 1.23
N ALA A 57 -2.32 6.70 0.45
CA ALA A 57 -2.16 8.15 0.38
C ALA A 57 -3.48 8.85 0.00
N LEU A 58 -4.16 8.37 -1.04
CA LEU A 58 -5.44 8.96 -1.48
C LEU A 58 -6.53 8.87 -0.41
N ASN A 59 -6.60 7.79 0.35
CA ASN A 59 -7.57 7.65 1.44
C ASN A 59 -7.34 8.72 2.52
N PHE A 60 -6.10 8.90 2.97
CA PHE A 60 -5.76 9.98 3.91
C PHE A 60 -6.05 11.37 3.33
N ILE A 61 -5.61 11.63 2.10
CA ILE A 61 -5.82 12.92 1.42
C ILE A 61 -7.31 13.26 1.32
N ARG A 62 -8.14 12.31 0.87
CA ARG A 62 -9.59 12.49 0.75
C ARG A 62 -10.22 12.78 2.11
N LEU A 63 -9.85 12.02 3.15
CA LEU A 63 -10.37 12.24 4.51
C LEU A 63 -10.00 13.63 5.04
N ILE A 64 -8.74 14.04 4.90
CA ILE A 64 -8.27 15.35 5.36
C ILE A 64 -9.05 16.47 4.64
N LEU A 65 -9.18 16.40 3.32
CA LEU A 65 -9.90 17.41 2.53
C LEU A 65 -11.41 17.40 2.82
N GLU A 66 -11.97 16.27 3.22
CA GLU A 66 -13.35 16.17 3.68
C GLU A 66 -13.56 16.87 5.04
N LYS A 67 -12.65 16.63 5.99
CA LYS A 67 -12.73 17.21 7.34
C LYS A 67 -12.30 18.68 7.41
N LYS A 68 -11.34 19.11 6.57
CA LYS A 68 -10.74 20.45 6.59
C LYS A 68 -10.99 21.17 5.26
N LYS A 69 -11.95 22.09 5.24
CA LYS A 69 -12.42 22.75 4.01
C LYS A 69 -11.48 23.87 3.50
N GLU A 70 -10.74 24.51 4.40
CA GLU A 70 -9.95 25.73 4.12
C GLU A 70 -8.47 25.47 3.81
N ILE A 71 -8.09 24.22 3.63
CA ILE A 71 -6.69 23.84 3.38
C ILE A 71 -6.51 23.17 2.03
N SER A 72 -5.27 23.15 1.58
CA SER A 72 -4.81 22.34 0.45
C SER A 72 -3.72 21.36 0.88
N ILE A 73 -3.51 20.35 0.08
CA ILE A 73 -2.50 19.32 0.26
C ILE A 73 -1.54 19.34 -0.92
N LEU A 74 -0.26 19.11 -0.66
CA LEU A 74 0.75 18.88 -1.68
C LEU A 74 1.21 17.41 -1.65
N LEU A 75 1.11 16.73 -2.77
CA LEU A 75 1.66 15.40 -3.00
C LEU A 75 3.00 15.54 -3.74
N VAL A 76 4.08 15.06 -3.15
CA VAL A 76 5.43 15.11 -3.73
C VAL A 76 5.90 13.70 -4.05
N VAL A 77 6.14 13.45 -5.33
CA VAL A 77 6.79 12.22 -5.82
C VAL A 77 8.30 12.45 -5.85
N THR A 78 9.04 11.62 -5.12
CA THR A 78 10.43 11.93 -4.75
C THR A 78 11.49 11.07 -5.44
N ASP A 79 11.22 9.77 -5.65
CA ASP A 79 12.27 8.80 -5.99
C ASP A 79 12.30 8.45 -7.50
N ALA A 80 11.16 8.50 -8.18
CA ALA A 80 11.05 8.14 -9.60
C ALA A 80 10.25 9.18 -10.40
N ASN A 81 10.55 9.27 -11.71
CA ASN A 81 9.78 10.13 -12.62
C ASN A 81 8.48 9.45 -13.06
N LYS A 82 7.61 9.12 -12.10
CA LYS A 82 6.31 8.50 -12.36
C LYS A 82 5.24 9.12 -11.48
N LEU A 83 4.46 10.02 -12.07
CA LEU A 83 3.30 10.67 -11.44
C LEU A 83 2.12 10.62 -12.42
N GLU A 84 1.16 9.76 -12.14
CA GLU A 84 -0.07 9.60 -12.92
C GLU A 84 -1.21 10.36 -12.25
N VAL A 85 -1.47 11.58 -12.69
CA VAL A 85 -2.61 12.38 -12.23
C VAL A 85 -3.87 11.95 -12.95
N THR A 86 -4.90 11.61 -12.20
CA THR A 86 -6.20 11.21 -12.74
C THR A 86 -7.24 12.30 -12.53
N SER A 87 -8.35 12.24 -13.29
CA SER A 87 -9.48 13.15 -13.12
C SER A 87 -10.17 13.05 -11.74
N SER A 88 -9.87 11.99 -10.98
CA SER A 88 -10.37 11.78 -9.63
C SER A 88 -9.57 12.53 -8.55
N PHE A 89 -8.49 13.23 -8.90
CA PHE A 89 -7.75 14.05 -7.93
C PHE A 89 -8.63 15.19 -7.42
N PRO A 90 -8.68 15.41 -6.10
CA PRO A 90 -9.39 16.56 -5.55
C PRO A 90 -8.81 17.89 -6.04
N SER A 91 -9.66 18.90 -6.26
CA SER A 91 -9.24 20.23 -6.75
C SER A 91 -8.25 20.95 -5.81
N ARG A 92 -8.28 20.62 -4.51
CA ARG A 92 -7.36 21.16 -3.49
C ARG A 92 -6.11 20.29 -3.24
N LEU A 93 -5.84 19.32 -4.12
CA LEU A 93 -4.64 18.53 -4.13
C LEU A 93 -3.70 19.02 -5.24
N ALA A 94 -2.58 19.63 -4.86
CA ALA A 94 -1.46 19.87 -5.77
C ALA A 94 -0.55 18.64 -5.83
N SER A 95 0.09 18.40 -6.96
CA SER A 95 1.05 17.30 -7.13
C SER A 95 2.33 17.77 -7.81
N LEU A 96 3.46 17.25 -7.37
CA LEU A 96 4.79 17.62 -7.86
C LEU A 96 5.66 16.37 -8.03
N ASN A 97 6.26 16.20 -9.21
CA ASN A 97 7.34 15.24 -9.42
C ASN A 97 8.70 15.95 -9.30
N LEU A 98 9.52 15.54 -8.34
CA LEU A 98 10.79 16.21 -8.06
C LEU A 98 11.80 16.06 -9.20
N GLU A 99 11.92 14.89 -9.81
CA GLU A 99 12.87 14.68 -10.91
C GLU A 99 12.54 15.56 -12.10
N GLN A 100 11.28 15.60 -12.48
CA GLN A 100 10.80 16.43 -13.59
C GLN A 100 10.96 17.92 -13.27
N PHE A 101 10.60 18.33 -12.06
CA PHE A 101 10.64 19.74 -11.66
C PHE A 101 12.09 20.27 -11.57
N LEU A 102 12.99 19.52 -10.95
CA LEU A 102 14.40 19.91 -10.76
C LEU A 102 15.25 19.64 -12.00
N GLY A 103 14.80 18.79 -12.93
CA GLY A 103 15.60 18.30 -14.04
C GLY A 103 16.82 17.49 -13.59
N SER A 104 16.74 16.86 -12.39
CA SER A 104 17.86 16.15 -11.77
C SER A 104 17.39 14.96 -10.96
N GLN A 105 18.16 13.87 -11.02
CA GLN A 105 17.99 12.67 -10.19
C GLN A 105 18.87 12.71 -8.92
N GLU A 106 19.71 13.73 -8.75
CA GLU A 106 20.62 13.82 -7.62
C GLU A 106 19.87 13.91 -6.29
N LEU A 107 20.12 12.93 -5.41
CA LEU A 107 19.47 12.80 -4.12
C LEU A 107 19.60 14.07 -3.26
N ILE A 108 20.82 14.64 -3.20
CA ILE A 108 21.07 15.83 -2.39
C ILE A 108 20.29 17.06 -2.86
N LYS A 109 20.12 17.24 -4.16
CA LYS A 109 19.31 18.34 -4.71
C LYS A 109 17.84 18.18 -4.35
N LYS A 110 17.32 16.93 -4.42
CA LYS A 110 15.96 16.62 -3.99
C LYS A 110 15.76 16.91 -2.49
N GLN A 111 16.69 16.47 -1.64
CA GLN A 111 16.62 16.72 -0.19
C GLN A 111 16.66 18.22 0.15
N ILE A 112 17.57 18.98 -0.43
CA ILE A 112 17.67 20.43 -0.22
C ILE A 112 16.37 21.12 -0.64
N PHE A 113 15.84 20.81 -1.81
CA PHE A 113 14.61 21.43 -2.29
C PHE A 113 13.40 21.06 -1.38
N VAL A 114 13.26 19.81 -0.95
CA VAL A 114 12.21 19.41 -0.01
C VAL A 114 12.35 20.16 1.32
N TYR A 115 13.56 20.31 1.82
CA TYR A 115 13.82 21.07 3.04
C TYR A 115 13.42 22.55 2.89
N ASP A 116 13.81 23.20 1.80
CA ASP A 116 13.47 24.60 1.49
C ASP A 116 11.95 24.78 1.35
N LEU A 117 11.30 23.82 0.70
CA LEU A 117 9.87 23.80 0.53
C LEU A 117 9.13 23.74 1.89
N ILE A 118 9.56 22.86 2.80
CA ILE A 118 8.99 22.75 4.15
C ILE A 118 9.23 24.03 4.95
N GLN A 119 10.46 24.61 4.89
CA GLN A 119 10.78 25.86 5.55
C GLN A 119 9.90 27.03 5.06
N THR A 120 9.58 27.03 3.77
CA THR A 120 8.81 28.10 3.13
C THR A 120 7.32 27.97 3.38
N LEU A 121 6.75 26.77 3.17
CA LEU A 121 5.33 26.52 3.30
C LEU A 121 4.88 26.36 4.76
N ARG A 122 5.78 25.91 5.64
CA ARG A 122 5.51 25.63 7.06
C ARG A 122 4.21 24.84 7.28
N PRO A 123 4.07 23.66 6.65
CA PRO A 123 2.87 22.85 6.77
C PRO A 123 2.67 22.36 8.20
N SER A 124 1.43 22.12 8.61
CA SER A 124 1.12 21.53 9.93
C SER A 124 1.58 20.07 10.02
N VAL A 125 1.50 19.33 8.91
CA VAL A 125 1.77 17.89 8.87
C VAL A 125 2.63 17.52 7.67
N LEU A 126 3.64 16.70 7.93
CA LEU A 126 4.43 15.96 6.94
C LEU A 126 4.08 14.49 7.06
N HIS A 127 3.74 13.85 5.95
CA HIS A 127 3.37 12.45 5.93
C HIS A 127 4.18 11.70 4.87
N ASN A 128 5.05 10.80 5.33
CA ASN A 128 5.89 9.99 4.46
C ASN A 128 5.30 8.61 4.22
N ILE A 129 5.08 8.25 2.97
CA ILE A 129 4.67 6.90 2.56
C ILE A 129 5.74 6.35 1.62
N ASN A 130 6.73 5.68 2.20
CA ASN A 130 7.81 5.00 1.47
C ASN A 130 8.74 5.90 0.62
N SER A 131 8.87 7.21 0.90
CA SER A 131 9.88 8.05 0.25
C SER A 131 11.24 7.91 0.93
N SER A 132 12.24 7.44 0.21
CA SER A 132 13.62 7.37 0.69
C SER A 132 14.26 8.77 0.84
N VAL A 133 13.93 9.68 -0.07
CA VAL A 133 14.37 11.09 0.00
C VAL A 133 13.95 11.73 1.31
N PHE A 134 12.68 11.56 1.71
CA PHE A 134 12.20 12.13 2.96
C PHE A 134 12.78 11.43 4.19
N TRP A 135 12.93 10.10 4.18
CA TRP A 135 13.55 9.37 5.27
C TRP A 135 14.98 9.86 5.54
N LEU A 136 15.78 10.03 4.49
CA LEU A 136 17.15 10.54 4.62
C LEU A 136 17.17 11.98 5.12
N LEU A 137 16.27 12.83 4.64
CA LEU A 137 16.13 14.20 5.14
C LEU A 137 15.73 14.21 6.63
N LEU A 138 14.82 13.32 7.04
CA LEU A 138 14.39 13.19 8.42
C LEU A 138 15.56 12.80 9.35
N LEU A 139 16.41 11.86 8.93
CA LEU A 139 17.58 11.46 9.69
C LEU A 139 18.61 12.60 9.86
N GLU A 140 18.71 13.49 8.88
CA GLU A 140 19.65 14.62 8.93
C GLU A 140 19.07 15.86 9.63
N LYS A 141 17.79 16.15 9.46
CA LYS A 141 17.13 17.40 9.87
C LYS A 141 15.92 17.21 10.78
N GLY A 142 15.70 16.02 11.31
CA GLY A 142 14.51 15.68 12.10
C GLY A 142 14.22 16.66 13.24
N GLU A 143 15.23 17.09 13.99
CA GLU A 143 15.06 18.07 15.07
C GLU A 143 14.59 19.45 14.56
N LYS A 144 15.06 19.86 13.38
CA LYS A 144 14.61 21.13 12.76
C LYS A 144 13.21 21.00 12.19
N LEU A 145 12.90 19.87 11.55
CA LEU A 145 11.59 19.61 10.96
C LEU A 145 10.47 19.52 12.01
N ARG A 146 10.74 18.89 13.15
CA ARG A 146 9.79 18.78 14.29
C ARG A 146 9.39 20.14 14.90
N LYS A 147 10.22 21.17 14.72
CA LYS A 147 9.90 22.55 15.15
C LYS A 147 8.90 23.24 14.22
N ILE A 148 8.73 22.69 13.01
CA ILE A 148 7.85 23.25 11.97
C ILE A 148 6.54 22.48 11.91
N SER A 149 6.62 21.14 11.87
CA SER A 149 5.50 20.26 11.52
C SER A 149 5.41 19.05 12.44
N LYS A 150 4.22 18.48 12.55
CA LYS A 150 4.04 17.11 13.00
C LYS A 150 4.45 16.15 11.89
N ILE A 151 5.10 15.05 12.24
CA ILE A 151 5.72 14.14 11.28
C ILE A 151 5.16 12.73 11.45
N PHE A 152 4.58 12.20 10.38
CA PHE A 152 4.01 10.86 10.32
C PHE A 152 4.64 10.05 9.19
N ALA A 153 4.73 8.74 9.38
CA ALA A 153 5.21 7.84 8.35
C ALA A 153 4.41 6.54 8.34
N ASP A 154 4.14 6.01 7.16
CA ASP A 154 3.61 4.66 6.97
C ASP A 154 4.75 3.69 6.61
N ILE A 155 4.75 2.53 7.26
CA ILE A 155 5.49 1.33 6.85
C ILE A 155 4.57 0.13 7.01
N PHE A 156 4.56 -0.77 6.03
CA PHE A 156 3.56 -1.83 5.95
C PHE A 156 4.11 -3.21 6.29
N CYS A 157 5.40 -3.48 6.03
CA CYS A 157 6.02 -4.78 6.25
C CYS A 157 7.53 -4.69 6.37
N VAL A 158 8.13 -5.74 6.91
CA VAL A 158 9.55 -6.03 6.75
C VAL A 158 9.76 -6.65 5.36
N GLN A 159 10.73 -6.15 4.62
CA GLN A 159 11.07 -6.65 3.29
C GLN A 159 12.31 -7.53 3.34
N TYR A 160 12.44 -8.45 2.38
CA TYR A 160 13.56 -9.37 2.29
C TYR A 160 14.12 -9.39 0.86
N ASP A 161 15.45 -9.40 0.75
CA ASP A 161 16.15 -9.60 -0.51
C ASP A 161 16.12 -11.09 -0.96
N LEU A 162 16.75 -11.40 -2.09
CA LEU A 162 16.80 -12.78 -2.62
C LEU A 162 17.57 -13.75 -1.72
N ASN A 163 18.43 -13.25 -0.83
CA ASN A 163 19.22 -14.03 0.12
C ASN A 163 18.54 -14.13 1.51
N ASN A 164 17.28 -13.71 1.63
CA ASN A 164 16.53 -13.61 2.89
C ASN A 164 17.11 -12.64 3.92
N ASN A 165 17.94 -11.68 3.52
CA ASN A 165 18.34 -10.60 4.40
C ASN A 165 17.22 -9.55 4.46
N ARG A 166 17.03 -8.98 5.65
CA ARG A 166 16.08 -7.87 5.81
C ARG A 166 16.56 -6.64 5.03
N THR A 167 15.65 -5.97 4.41
CA THR A 167 15.89 -4.76 3.60
C THR A 167 14.67 -3.83 3.66
N GLY A 168 14.67 -2.78 2.84
CA GLY A 168 13.56 -1.84 2.72
C GLY A 168 13.50 -0.78 3.82
N TYR A 169 12.39 -0.07 3.87
CA TYR A 169 12.26 1.15 4.68
C TYR A 169 12.35 0.88 6.18
N ALA A 170 11.77 -0.23 6.66
CA ALA A 170 11.83 -0.60 8.07
C ALA A 170 13.28 -0.86 8.50
N GLU A 171 14.04 -1.65 7.74
CA GLU A 171 15.41 -2.01 8.08
C GLU A 171 16.35 -0.81 8.00
N HIS A 172 16.22 0.03 6.96
CA HIS A 172 17.17 1.11 6.71
C HIS A 172 16.92 2.36 7.54
N TYR A 173 15.66 2.66 7.88
CA TYR A 173 15.32 3.99 8.41
C TYR A 173 14.57 3.98 9.75
N LEU A 174 13.79 2.93 10.06
CA LEU A 174 12.82 3.01 11.14
C LEU A 174 13.47 3.24 12.51
N LYS A 175 14.47 2.46 12.87
CA LYS A 175 15.13 2.54 14.19
C LYS A 175 15.67 3.93 14.50
N ASN A 176 16.28 4.58 13.53
CA ASN A 176 16.90 5.89 13.68
C ASN A 176 15.92 7.05 13.40
N GLY A 177 14.85 6.80 12.64
CA GLY A 177 13.86 7.80 12.27
C GLY A 177 12.71 7.95 13.25
N ILE A 178 12.32 6.86 13.94
CA ILE A 178 11.17 6.87 14.84
C ILE A 178 11.25 7.91 15.97
N PRO A 179 12.42 8.29 16.52
CA PRO A 179 12.49 9.36 17.50
C PRO A 179 11.94 10.70 17.01
N PHE A 180 12.01 10.95 15.70
CA PHE A 180 11.55 12.19 15.07
C PHE A 180 10.08 12.15 14.65
N LEU A 181 9.44 10.98 14.62
CA LEU A 181 8.03 10.85 14.26
C LEU A 181 7.11 11.24 15.42
N ASP A 182 5.99 11.86 15.12
CA ASP A 182 4.82 11.99 15.98
C ASP A 182 3.91 10.76 15.89
N GLY A 183 3.94 10.04 14.77
CA GLY A 183 3.25 8.77 14.61
C GLY A 183 3.86 7.88 13.52
N LEU A 184 3.98 6.59 13.82
CA LEU A 184 4.20 5.52 12.86
C LEU A 184 2.88 4.82 12.60
N LEU A 185 2.46 4.78 11.33
CA LEU A 185 1.21 4.19 10.89
C LEU A 185 1.48 2.90 10.10
N SER A 186 0.56 1.98 10.18
CA SER A 186 0.58 0.78 9.34
C SER A 186 -0.83 0.30 9.05
N ASP A 187 -1.01 -0.33 7.90
CA ASP A 187 -2.27 -0.98 7.51
C ASP A 187 -2.53 -2.31 8.23
N ASN A 188 -1.62 -2.70 9.14
CA ASN A 188 -1.74 -3.90 9.93
C ASN A 188 -1.01 -3.81 11.28
N ALA A 189 -1.55 -4.45 12.31
CA ALA A 189 -0.96 -4.50 13.64
C ALA A 189 0.23 -5.44 13.71
N SER A 190 0.23 -6.49 12.91
CA SER A 190 1.28 -7.53 12.89
C SER A 190 2.65 -6.94 12.59
N PHE A 191 2.75 -6.02 11.62
CA PHE A 191 3.99 -5.34 11.31
C PHE A 191 4.47 -4.49 12.50
N LEU A 192 3.58 -3.74 13.17
CA LEU A 192 3.97 -2.91 14.30
C LEU A 192 4.53 -3.75 15.46
N ASP A 193 3.90 -4.88 15.77
CA ASP A 193 4.38 -5.81 16.79
C ASP A 193 5.72 -6.45 16.38
N GLU A 194 5.86 -6.85 15.12
CA GLU A 194 7.12 -7.37 14.57
C GLU A 194 8.24 -6.33 14.65
N ALA A 195 7.98 -5.08 14.24
CA ALA A 195 8.95 -3.99 14.26
C ALA A 195 9.42 -3.65 15.67
N ILE A 196 8.51 -3.66 16.65
CA ILE A 196 8.85 -3.46 18.06
C ILE A 196 9.87 -4.51 18.51
N ASN A 197 9.62 -5.78 18.19
CA ASN A 197 10.48 -6.89 18.60
C ASN A 197 11.83 -6.88 17.85
N LEU A 198 11.81 -6.68 16.53
CA LEU A 198 13.01 -6.70 15.70
C LEU A 198 13.96 -5.54 15.95
N TYR A 199 13.42 -4.36 16.17
CA TYR A 199 14.21 -3.11 16.27
C TYR A 199 14.29 -2.54 17.68
N GLY A 200 13.67 -3.19 18.67
CA GLY A 200 13.70 -2.74 20.08
C GLY A 200 12.94 -1.44 20.32
N LEU A 201 11.72 -1.31 19.78
CA LEU A 201 10.97 -0.06 19.74
C LEU A 201 9.89 0.07 20.83
N GLN A 202 10.00 -0.67 21.92
CA GLN A 202 9.01 -0.68 23.01
C GLN A 202 8.70 0.73 23.56
N ALA A 203 9.73 1.58 23.66
CA ALA A 203 9.60 2.96 24.14
C ALA A 203 8.74 3.87 23.26
N TYR A 204 8.44 3.44 22.02
CA TYR A 204 7.69 4.22 21.02
C TYR A 204 6.30 3.65 20.73
N ARG A 205 5.85 2.64 21.52
CA ARG A 205 4.54 1.99 21.30
C ARG A 205 3.38 2.96 21.23
N ASP A 206 3.39 3.98 22.09
CA ASP A 206 2.28 4.95 22.22
C ASP A 206 2.09 5.83 20.97
N LYS A 207 3.04 5.85 20.07
CA LYS A 207 2.93 6.58 18.80
C LYS A 207 2.87 5.67 17.56
N MET A 208 2.51 4.41 17.77
CA MET A 208 2.29 3.44 16.70
C MET A 208 0.80 3.15 16.54
N PHE A 209 0.28 3.34 15.33
CA PHE A 209 -1.16 3.27 15.05
C PHE A 209 -1.45 2.31 13.91
N THR A 210 -2.36 1.37 14.13
CA THR A 210 -2.91 0.54 13.06
C THR A 210 -4.06 1.27 12.40
N VAL A 211 -3.96 1.49 11.10
CA VAL A 211 -4.97 2.17 10.29
C VAL A 211 -5.34 1.28 9.13
N TYR A 212 -6.37 0.46 9.30
CA TYR A 212 -6.85 -0.43 8.23
C TYR A 212 -7.40 0.36 7.06
N ASN A 213 -6.99 -0.01 5.85
CA ASN A 213 -7.47 0.64 4.64
C ASN A 213 -8.95 0.41 4.44
N PRO A 214 -9.73 1.46 4.12
CA PRO A 214 -11.11 1.30 3.69
C PRO A 214 -11.14 0.80 2.25
N ILE A 215 -12.23 0.11 1.88
CA ILE A 215 -12.47 -0.32 0.52
C ILE A 215 -13.34 0.71 -0.19
N ASP A 216 -12.93 1.11 -1.40
CA ASP A 216 -13.63 2.14 -2.18
C ASP A 216 -15.08 1.77 -2.47
N GLU A 217 -15.37 0.50 -2.75
CA GLU A 217 -16.73 0.02 -3.00
C GLU A 217 -17.68 0.22 -1.80
N LEU A 218 -17.12 0.35 -0.60
CA LEU A 218 -17.90 0.57 0.63
C LEU A 218 -17.98 2.05 1.02
N ARG A 219 -17.28 2.93 0.32
CA ARG A 219 -17.27 4.36 0.65
C ARG A 219 -18.60 5.06 0.38
N GLU A 220 -19.31 4.62 -0.66
CA GLU A 220 -20.58 5.20 -1.11
C GLU A 220 -21.80 4.43 -0.59
N VAL A 221 -21.57 3.35 0.17
CA VAL A 221 -22.63 2.53 0.74
C VAL A 221 -23.07 3.15 2.06
N GLU A 222 -24.30 3.60 2.16
CA GLU A 222 -24.94 3.99 3.42
C GLU A 222 -25.04 2.76 4.34
N ASP A 223 -25.00 2.96 5.67
CA ASP A 223 -24.97 1.89 6.69
C ASP A 223 -26.07 0.82 6.48
N ASP A 224 -27.25 1.22 6.02
CA ASP A 224 -28.37 0.31 5.73
C ASP A 224 -28.05 -0.70 4.61
N HIS A 225 -27.17 -0.36 3.67
CA HIS A 225 -26.77 -1.23 2.57
C HIS A 225 -25.68 -2.24 2.98
N ILE A 226 -24.88 -1.98 4.00
CA ILE A 226 -23.84 -2.91 4.48
C ILE A 226 -24.49 -4.20 4.96
N GLU A 227 -25.60 -4.11 5.71
CA GLU A 227 -26.37 -5.30 6.13
C GLU A 227 -26.99 -6.06 4.96
N VAL A 228 -27.44 -5.35 3.92
CA VAL A 228 -28.03 -5.96 2.71
C VAL A 228 -26.95 -6.70 1.92
N LEU A 229 -25.78 -6.08 1.73
CA LEU A 229 -24.63 -6.70 1.05
C LEU A 229 -24.15 -7.97 1.80
N ALA A 230 -24.15 -7.93 3.12
CA ALA A 230 -23.80 -9.10 3.93
C ALA A 230 -24.81 -10.27 3.79
N LYS A 231 -26.07 -9.96 3.44
CA LYS A 231 -27.16 -10.94 3.27
C LYS A 231 -27.38 -11.41 1.83
N GLU A 232 -26.71 -10.79 0.82
CA GLU A 232 -26.82 -11.25 -0.56
C GLU A 232 -26.42 -12.72 -0.68
N LYS A 233 -27.38 -13.55 -1.09
CA LYS A 233 -27.15 -14.97 -1.32
C LYS A 233 -26.17 -15.14 -2.46
N VAL A 234 -25.07 -15.85 -2.19
CA VAL A 234 -24.20 -16.37 -3.24
C VAL A 234 -25.06 -17.14 -4.23
N SER A 235 -25.23 -16.64 -5.45
CA SER A 235 -25.99 -17.36 -6.46
C SER A 235 -25.25 -18.67 -6.74
N SER A 236 -25.86 -19.77 -6.41
CA SER A 236 -25.37 -21.10 -6.75
C SER A 236 -25.56 -21.32 -8.25
N LYS A 237 -24.63 -20.84 -9.07
CA LYS A 237 -24.50 -21.34 -10.44
C LYS A 237 -24.02 -22.78 -10.32
N THR A 238 -24.87 -23.73 -10.71
CA THR A 238 -24.52 -25.14 -10.83
C THR A 238 -23.29 -25.30 -11.71
N ARG A 239 -22.24 -25.88 -11.15
CA ARG A 239 -21.00 -26.18 -11.84
C ARG A 239 -21.24 -27.27 -12.91
N ASN A 240 -20.64 -27.03 -14.07
CA ASN A 240 -20.64 -28.00 -15.16
C ASN A 240 -19.31 -28.80 -15.25
N THR A 241 -18.38 -28.62 -14.27
CA THR A 241 -17.08 -29.29 -14.26
C THR A 241 -16.71 -29.73 -12.85
N ASP A 242 -16.14 -30.92 -12.72
CA ASP A 242 -15.57 -31.48 -11.48
C ASP A 242 -14.27 -30.79 -11.03
N ARG A 243 -13.74 -29.85 -11.83
CA ARG A 243 -12.47 -29.17 -11.60
C ARG A 243 -12.66 -27.83 -10.93
N LEU A 244 -11.86 -27.53 -9.91
CA LEU A 244 -11.86 -26.23 -9.28
C LEU A 244 -11.37 -25.15 -10.24
N GLN A 245 -12.03 -24.00 -10.25
CA GLN A 245 -11.59 -22.81 -10.94
C GLN A 245 -10.83 -21.91 -10.00
N VAL A 246 -9.52 -21.78 -10.21
CA VAL A 246 -8.61 -21.09 -9.29
C VAL A 246 -8.01 -19.87 -9.99
N ILE A 247 -7.93 -18.76 -9.29
CA ILE A 247 -7.29 -17.54 -9.78
C ILE A 247 -6.03 -17.20 -8.99
N TRP A 248 -5.02 -16.73 -9.70
CA TRP A 248 -3.86 -16.02 -9.20
C TRP A 248 -3.71 -14.70 -9.94
N ALA A 249 -3.60 -13.58 -9.24
CA ALA A 249 -3.52 -12.24 -9.84
C ALA A 249 -2.54 -11.37 -9.06
N ALA A 250 -1.38 -11.09 -9.65
CA ALA A 250 -0.34 -10.25 -9.06
C ALA A 250 0.68 -9.80 -10.13
N ARG A 251 1.60 -8.91 -9.75
CA ARG A 251 2.78 -8.60 -10.56
C ARG A 251 3.67 -9.85 -10.73
N LEU A 252 4.34 -9.94 -11.88
CA LEU A 252 5.27 -11.05 -12.14
C LEU A 252 6.66 -10.69 -11.63
N ASP A 253 6.84 -10.67 -10.31
CA ASP A 253 8.10 -10.40 -9.64
C ASP A 253 8.42 -11.43 -8.55
N GLU A 254 9.62 -11.37 -7.99
CA GLU A 254 10.09 -12.32 -6.99
C GLU A 254 9.33 -12.19 -5.65
N GLN A 255 8.82 -11.02 -5.32
CA GLN A 255 7.99 -10.82 -4.13
C GLN A 255 6.72 -11.66 -4.21
N LYS A 256 6.07 -11.69 -5.37
CA LYS A 256 4.79 -12.39 -5.59
C LYS A 256 4.96 -13.88 -5.87
N ARG A 257 6.20 -14.35 -6.13
CA ARG A 257 6.57 -15.75 -6.34
C ARG A 257 5.77 -16.41 -7.47
N TRP A 258 5.63 -15.74 -8.62
CA TRP A 258 4.88 -16.29 -9.75
C TRP A 258 5.43 -17.63 -10.27
N LYS A 259 6.76 -17.85 -10.21
CA LYS A 259 7.38 -19.13 -10.58
C LYS A 259 6.95 -20.27 -9.64
N PHE A 260 6.88 -19.97 -8.33
CA PHE A 260 6.38 -20.93 -7.34
C PHE A 260 4.90 -21.26 -7.58
N PHE A 261 4.08 -20.27 -7.98
CA PHE A 261 2.70 -20.52 -8.41
C PHE A 261 2.66 -21.50 -9.59
N LEU A 262 3.54 -21.36 -10.62
CA LEU A 262 3.60 -22.32 -11.73
C LEU A 262 3.94 -23.74 -11.28
N GLU A 263 4.77 -23.91 -10.24
CA GLU A 263 5.04 -25.24 -9.68
C GLU A 263 3.80 -25.83 -8.97
N ILE A 264 2.98 -25.01 -8.31
CA ILE A 264 1.66 -25.45 -7.78
C ILE A 264 0.79 -25.95 -8.93
N VAL A 265 0.69 -25.19 -10.02
CA VAL A 265 -0.10 -25.56 -11.20
C VAL A 265 0.35 -26.91 -11.79
N ARG A 266 1.67 -27.11 -11.92
CA ARG A 266 2.24 -28.38 -12.44
C ARG A 266 1.89 -29.61 -11.60
N ASN A 267 1.78 -29.43 -10.28
CA ASN A 267 1.54 -30.51 -9.33
C ASN A 267 0.07 -30.67 -8.94
N CYS A 268 -0.85 -29.94 -9.61
CA CYS A 268 -2.28 -29.97 -9.31
C CYS A 268 -3.10 -30.31 -10.57
N ASP A 269 -3.57 -31.53 -10.65
CA ASP A 269 -4.30 -32.04 -11.83
C ASP A 269 -5.82 -31.88 -11.76
N PHE A 270 -6.38 -31.52 -10.61
CA PHE A 270 -7.81 -31.38 -10.36
C PHE A 270 -8.32 -29.94 -10.37
N CYS A 271 -7.48 -28.97 -10.72
CA CYS A 271 -7.82 -27.55 -10.84
C CYS A 271 -7.54 -27.03 -12.24
N ASP A 272 -8.29 -26.01 -12.65
CA ASP A 272 -7.97 -25.12 -13.77
C ASP A 272 -7.60 -23.74 -13.22
N PHE A 273 -6.50 -23.20 -13.70
CA PHE A 273 -5.93 -21.95 -13.17
C PHE A 273 -6.00 -20.83 -14.21
N ASP A 274 -6.51 -19.68 -13.79
CA ASP A 274 -6.34 -18.42 -14.51
C ASP A 274 -5.23 -17.59 -13.83
N MET A 275 -4.24 -17.19 -14.60
CA MET A 275 -3.11 -16.36 -14.14
C MET A 275 -3.21 -14.97 -14.77
N TYR A 276 -3.31 -13.95 -13.93
CA TYR A 276 -3.27 -12.55 -14.31
C TYR A 276 -2.02 -11.87 -13.78
N GLY A 277 -1.35 -11.11 -14.62
CA GLY A 277 -0.20 -10.32 -14.21
C GLY A 277 0.69 -9.93 -15.37
N GLN A 278 1.54 -8.94 -15.15
CA GLN A 278 2.58 -8.54 -16.09
C GLN A 278 3.87 -8.23 -15.33
N ALA A 279 4.99 -8.35 -16.02
CA ALA A 279 6.28 -7.95 -15.48
C ALA A 279 6.37 -6.42 -15.36
N VAL A 280 7.07 -5.94 -14.36
CA VAL A 280 7.30 -4.49 -14.15
C VAL A 280 8.42 -3.97 -15.05
N ILE A 281 9.34 -4.84 -15.45
CA ILE A 281 10.48 -4.55 -16.33
C ILE A 281 10.27 -5.33 -17.64
N ASP A 282 10.64 -4.76 -18.78
CA ASP A 282 10.36 -5.12 -20.17
C ASP A 282 10.69 -6.55 -20.65
N GLU A 283 11.01 -7.47 -19.80
CA GLU A 283 11.12 -8.88 -20.16
C GLU A 283 9.76 -9.55 -20.01
N SER A 284 9.06 -9.72 -21.13
CA SER A 284 7.89 -10.59 -21.19
C SER A 284 8.30 -11.98 -20.70
N PRO A 285 7.85 -12.42 -19.50
CA PRO A 285 8.24 -13.71 -19.01
C PRO A 285 7.70 -14.76 -19.96
N HIS A 286 8.55 -15.68 -20.38
CA HIS A 286 8.12 -16.88 -21.10
C HIS A 286 7.30 -17.76 -20.14
N ILE A 287 5.98 -17.54 -20.15
CA ILE A 287 5.07 -18.37 -19.37
C ILE A 287 4.94 -19.71 -20.08
N ILE A 288 5.36 -20.75 -19.39
CA ILE A 288 5.31 -22.12 -19.91
C ILE A 288 3.85 -22.52 -20.09
N SER A 289 3.53 -23.08 -21.27
CA SER A 289 2.22 -23.64 -21.54
C SER A 289 2.00 -24.90 -20.68
N LEU A 290 1.00 -24.85 -19.80
CA LEU A 290 0.55 -25.97 -18.98
C LEU A 290 -0.90 -26.28 -19.34
N PRO A 291 -1.32 -27.58 -19.38
CA PRO A 291 -2.65 -27.97 -19.86
C PRO A 291 -3.80 -27.42 -19.01
N ASN A 292 -3.54 -27.12 -17.74
CA ASN A 292 -4.51 -26.61 -16.77
C ASN A 292 -4.27 -25.14 -16.40
N LEU A 293 -3.48 -24.38 -17.18
CA LEU A 293 -3.18 -22.96 -16.96
C LEU A 293 -3.64 -22.13 -18.16
N THR A 294 -4.38 -21.08 -17.88
CA THR A 294 -4.67 -20.02 -18.85
C THR A 294 -4.01 -18.70 -18.37
N TYR A 295 -3.00 -18.25 -19.10
CA TYR A 295 -2.41 -16.92 -18.88
C TYR A 295 -3.25 -15.84 -19.55
N LYS A 296 -3.69 -14.87 -18.80
CA LYS A 296 -4.61 -13.78 -19.20
C LYS A 296 -3.92 -12.43 -19.45
N GLY A 297 -2.62 -12.32 -19.12
CA GLY A 297 -1.89 -11.05 -19.24
C GLY A 297 -2.13 -10.09 -18.07
N GLY A 298 -1.78 -8.82 -18.29
CA GLY A 298 -1.95 -7.76 -17.29
C GLY A 298 -3.41 -7.42 -17.02
N PHE A 299 -3.68 -6.78 -15.89
CA PHE A 299 -5.02 -6.32 -15.51
C PHE A 299 -4.95 -4.95 -14.83
N THR A 300 -6.04 -4.20 -14.89
CA THR A 300 -6.18 -2.87 -14.28
C THR A 300 -6.98 -2.92 -12.96
N SER A 301 -7.89 -3.90 -12.83
CA SER A 301 -8.75 -4.05 -11.66
C SER A 301 -9.10 -5.51 -11.44
N ILE A 302 -8.82 -5.99 -10.24
CA ILE A 302 -9.23 -7.34 -9.81
C ILE A 302 -10.76 -7.47 -9.79
N ASN A 303 -11.48 -6.43 -9.40
CA ASN A 303 -12.94 -6.43 -9.31
C ASN A 303 -13.58 -6.74 -10.67
N LYS A 304 -13.09 -6.13 -11.77
CA LYS A 304 -13.58 -6.42 -13.12
C LYS A 304 -13.40 -7.89 -13.51
N ILE A 305 -12.27 -8.50 -13.12
CA ILE A 305 -12.03 -9.92 -13.36
C ILE A 305 -13.06 -10.77 -12.63
N LEU A 306 -13.27 -10.48 -11.33
CA LEU A 306 -14.15 -11.25 -10.45
C LEU A 306 -15.64 -11.07 -10.77
N GLU A 307 -16.01 -10.02 -11.49
CA GLU A 307 -17.35 -9.82 -12.03
C GLU A 307 -17.62 -10.68 -13.29
N MET A 308 -16.59 -10.97 -14.07
CA MET A 308 -16.74 -11.73 -15.32
C MET A 308 -16.78 -13.24 -15.13
N LYS A 309 -16.11 -13.76 -14.10
CA LYS A 309 -15.99 -15.20 -13.85
C LYS A 309 -16.01 -15.51 -12.35
N HIS A 310 -16.74 -16.54 -11.98
CA HIS A 310 -16.69 -17.08 -10.60
C HIS A 310 -15.48 -18.00 -10.44
N TYR A 311 -14.79 -17.84 -9.31
CA TYR A 311 -13.66 -18.68 -8.92
C TYR A 311 -13.97 -19.40 -7.59
N ASP A 312 -13.41 -20.60 -7.43
CA ASP A 312 -13.58 -21.43 -6.25
C ASP A 312 -12.52 -21.15 -5.19
N ALA A 313 -11.38 -20.62 -5.62
CA ALA A 313 -10.30 -20.20 -4.74
C ALA A 313 -9.44 -19.11 -5.37
N TYR A 314 -8.88 -18.28 -4.50
CA TYR A 314 -7.81 -17.34 -4.81
C TYR A 314 -6.51 -17.80 -4.14
N LEU A 315 -5.46 -18.02 -4.93
CA LEU A 315 -4.13 -18.34 -4.43
C LEU A 315 -3.29 -17.08 -4.24
N PHE A 316 -2.75 -16.92 -3.05
CA PHE A 316 -1.82 -15.86 -2.71
C PHE A 316 -0.47 -16.45 -2.30
N THR A 317 0.62 -16.05 -2.98
CA THR A 317 1.93 -16.73 -2.87
C THR A 317 3.08 -15.82 -2.45
N SER A 318 2.82 -14.57 -2.08
CA SER A 318 3.85 -13.57 -1.76
C SER A 318 4.78 -13.99 -0.63
N ARG A 319 6.02 -13.47 -0.64
CA ARG A 319 7.06 -13.71 0.39
C ARG A 319 6.92 -12.77 1.59
N TYR A 320 6.49 -11.54 1.36
CA TYR A 320 6.26 -10.51 2.38
C TYR A 320 5.20 -9.53 1.89
N GLU A 321 4.37 -9.04 2.79
CA GLU A 321 3.28 -8.10 2.53
C GLU A 321 2.92 -7.32 3.81
N GLY A 322 2.27 -6.18 3.62
CA GLY A 322 1.42 -5.58 4.64
C GLY A 322 0.06 -6.28 4.68
N LEU A 323 -1.03 -5.54 4.49
CA LEU A 323 -2.35 -6.08 4.27
C LEU A 323 -2.79 -5.78 2.81
N PRO A 324 -2.66 -6.73 1.87
CA PRO A 324 -2.91 -6.47 0.46
C PRO A 324 -4.38 -6.12 0.18
N ASN A 325 -4.62 -4.96 -0.46
CA ASN A 325 -5.97 -4.54 -0.88
C ASN A 325 -6.64 -5.55 -1.83
N THR A 326 -5.85 -6.29 -2.61
CA THR A 326 -6.36 -7.36 -3.48
C THR A 326 -7.11 -8.43 -2.69
N LEU A 327 -6.62 -8.81 -1.49
CA LEU A 327 -7.32 -9.79 -0.65
C LEU A 327 -8.65 -9.24 -0.11
N LEU A 328 -8.72 -7.95 0.17
CA LEU A 328 -9.96 -7.30 0.57
C LEU A 328 -11.00 -7.36 -0.56
N SER A 329 -10.59 -7.00 -1.78
CA SER A 329 -11.48 -7.08 -2.96
C SER A 329 -11.96 -8.51 -3.25
N VAL A 330 -11.05 -9.49 -3.17
CA VAL A 330 -11.39 -10.92 -3.34
C VAL A 330 -12.35 -11.40 -2.28
N GLY A 331 -12.08 -11.05 -1.01
CA GLY A 331 -12.93 -11.45 0.12
C GLY A 331 -14.35 -10.90 0.03
N LEU A 332 -14.54 -9.68 -0.48
CA LEU A 332 -15.87 -9.12 -0.74
C LEU A 332 -16.69 -9.90 -1.77
N LYS A 333 -16.04 -10.62 -2.67
CA LYS A 333 -16.70 -11.43 -3.71
C LYS A 333 -16.99 -12.86 -3.26
N ASN A 334 -16.86 -13.17 -1.96
CA ASN A 334 -17.09 -14.49 -1.36
C ASN A 334 -16.23 -15.60 -2.01
N ILE A 335 -14.99 -15.30 -2.36
CA ILE A 335 -14.05 -16.26 -2.92
C ILE A 335 -13.14 -16.76 -1.78
N PRO A 336 -13.05 -18.06 -1.53
CA PRO A 336 -12.12 -18.62 -0.56
C PRO A 336 -10.68 -18.24 -0.86
N ILE A 337 -9.93 -17.80 0.15
CA ILE A 337 -8.54 -17.34 0.02
C ILE A 337 -7.61 -18.37 0.66
N ILE A 338 -6.56 -18.77 -0.07
CA ILE A 338 -5.45 -19.57 0.42
C ILE A 338 -4.21 -18.65 0.43
N ALA A 339 -3.62 -18.44 1.61
CA ALA A 339 -2.51 -17.49 1.76
C ALA A 339 -1.53 -17.90 2.87
N PRO A 340 -0.23 -17.51 2.75
CA PRO A 340 0.76 -17.76 3.80
C PRO A 340 0.55 -16.82 5.00
N SER A 341 0.98 -17.26 6.18
CA SER A 341 0.91 -16.49 7.43
C SER A 341 2.04 -15.43 7.52
N ILE A 342 2.01 -14.43 6.64
CA ILE A 342 2.98 -13.35 6.57
C ILE A 342 2.32 -11.98 6.82
N GLY A 343 3.07 -11.05 7.40
CA GLY A 343 2.64 -9.67 7.62
C GLY A 343 1.23 -9.55 8.18
N GLY A 344 0.42 -8.68 7.61
CA GLY A 344 -0.98 -8.46 8.00
C GLY A 344 -1.97 -9.50 7.50
N ILE A 345 -1.54 -10.45 6.64
CA ILE A 345 -2.45 -11.46 6.06
C ILE A 345 -3.12 -12.29 7.16
N LYS A 346 -2.39 -12.69 8.21
CA LYS A 346 -2.92 -13.44 9.35
C LYS A 346 -3.98 -12.69 10.18
N GLU A 347 -4.15 -11.40 9.97
CA GLU A 347 -5.23 -10.62 10.57
C GLU A 347 -6.54 -10.70 9.77
N LEU A 348 -6.44 -11.10 8.51
CA LEU A 348 -7.56 -11.22 7.59
C LEU A 348 -7.90 -12.69 7.32
N VAL A 349 -6.90 -13.49 6.93
CA VAL A 349 -7.03 -14.92 6.65
C VAL A 349 -6.72 -15.69 7.93
N THR A 350 -7.72 -16.35 8.46
CA THR A 350 -7.65 -17.18 9.67
C THR A 350 -8.34 -18.52 9.39
N GLU A 351 -8.32 -19.45 10.33
CA GLU A 351 -9.07 -20.70 10.22
C GLU A 351 -10.59 -20.50 10.01
N LYS A 352 -11.14 -19.35 10.47
CA LYS A 352 -12.55 -19.01 10.30
C LYS A 352 -12.86 -18.33 8.96
N THR A 353 -11.93 -17.59 8.41
CA THR A 353 -12.16 -16.69 7.27
C THR A 353 -11.50 -17.16 5.97
N GLY A 354 -10.66 -18.19 6.02
CA GLY A 354 -9.98 -18.70 4.85
C GLY A 354 -9.08 -19.89 5.16
N TYR A 355 -8.05 -20.06 4.34
CA TYR A 355 -7.07 -21.16 4.45
C TYR A 355 -5.70 -20.54 4.68
N LEU A 356 -5.39 -20.31 5.95
CA LEU A 356 -4.10 -19.77 6.37
C LEU A 356 -3.07 -20.88 6.42
N LEU A 357 -2.03 -20.75 5.61
CA LEU A 357 -0.89 -21.66 5.60
C LEU A 357 0.19 -21.17 6.58
N ILE A 358 1.23 -21.98 6.78
CA ILE A 358 2.40 -21.57 7.53
C ILE A 358 3.13 -20.39 6.82
N GLU A 359 4.09 -19.76 7.49
CA GLU A 359 4.81 -18.60 6.96
C GLU A 359 5.56 -18.90 5.64
N ASN A 360 6.21 -20.07 5.55
CA ASN A 360 6.91 -20.52 4.35
C ASN A 360 6.30 -21.82 3.83
N PRO A 361 5.12 -21.76 3.17
CA PRO A 361 4.43 -22.96 2.75
C PRO A 361 5.11 -23.63 1.56
N THR A 362 4.97 -24.95 1.52
CA THR A 362 5.38 -25.80 0.41
C THR A 362 4.28 -25.85 -0.66
N ILE A 363 4.60 -26.44 -1.82
CA ILE A 363 3.62 -26.74 -2.87
C ILE A 363 2.49 -27.62 -2.31
N ASP A 364 2.85 -28.64 -1.53
CA ASP A 364 1.91 -29.59 -0.94
C ASP A 364 0.91 -28.92 0.03
N ASP A 365 1.33 -27.88 0.76
CA ASP A 365 0.45 -27.13 1.65
C ASP A 365 -0.67 -26.43 0.85
N TYR A 366 -0.34 -25.85 -0.30
CA TYR A 366 -1.35 -25.25 -1.20
C TYR A 366 -2.27 -26.30 -1.82
N ILE A 367 -1.71 -27.44 -2.25
CA ILE A 367 -2.50 -28.55 -2.84
C ILE A 367 -3.45 -29.15 -1.82
N LYS A 368 -3.03 -29.32 -0.56
CA LYS A 368 -3.92 -29.78 0.54
C LYS A 368 -5.07 -28.79 0.74
N ALA A 369 -4.80 -27.49 0.80
CA ALA A 369 -5.86 -26.49 0.97
C ALA A 369 -6.85 -26.51 -0.21
N LEU A 370 -6.38 -26.70 -1.44
CA LEU A 370 -7.24 -26.88 -2.62
C LEU A 370 -8.08 -28.16 -2.54
N HIS A 371 -7.53 -29.28 -2.04
CA HIS A 371 -8.30 -30.51 -1.77
C HIS A 371 -9.38 -30.26 -0.70
N GLU A 372 -9.07 -29.56 0.39
CA GLU A 372 -10.04 -29.23 1.42
C GLU A 372 -11.23 -28.42 0.86
N ILE A 373 -10.97 -27.45 -0.04
CA ILE A 373 -12.01 -26.68 -0.72
C ILE A 373 -12.87 -27.60 -1.61
N LYS A 374 -12.23 -28.51 -2.36
CA LYS A 374 -12.93 -29.43 -3.23
C LYS A 374 -13.82 -30.40 -2.47
N ASP A 375 -13.28 -30.98 -1.39
CA ASP A 375 -13.96 -32.01 -0.61
C ASP A 375 -15.03 -31.43 0.33
N ASN A 376 -14.85 -30.17 0.77
CA ASN A 376 -15.72 -29.49 1.71
C ASN A 376 -16.21 -28.12 1.19
N PRO A 377 -16.94 -28.07 0.05
CA PRO A 377 -17.31 -26.79 -0.57
C PRO A 377 -18.24 -25.93 0.29
N ASN A 378 -19.02 -26.52 1.19
CA ASN A 378 -19.88 -25.78 2.12
C ASN A 378 -19.06 -25.05 3.19
N GLU A 379 -18.02 -25.68 3.72
CA GLU A 379 -17.09 -25.04 4.67
C GLU A 379 -16.35 -23.89 4.00
N ALA A 380 -15.87 -24.09 2.76
CA ALA A 380 -15.23 -23.04 1.99
C ALA A 380 -16.15 -21.80 1.80
N LYS A 381 -17.43 -22.02 1.53
CA LYS A 381 -18.43 -20.94 1.46
C LYS A 381 -18.62 -20.23 2.80
N ILE A 382 -18.69 -20.96 3.90
CA ILE A 382 -18.83 -20.38 5.25
C ILE A 382 -17.62 -19.51 5.56
N LYS A 383 -16.40 -19.99 5.32
CA LYS A 383 -15.17 -19.21 5.51
C LYS A 383 -15.17 -17.94 4.66
N ALA A 384 -15.56 -18.01 3.40
CA ALA A 384 -15.65 -16.85 2.51
C ALA A 384 -16.70 -15.83 2.97
N LEU A 385 -17.83 -16.26 3.52
CA LEU A 385 -18.83 -15.37 4.11
C LEU A 385 -18.34 -14.70 5.39
N GLU A 386 -17.64 -15.42 6.26
CA GLU A 386 -17.03 -14.85 7.47
C GLU A 386 -15.90 -13.85 7.10
N MET A 387 -15.14 -14.12 6.04
CA MET A 387 -14.17 -13.16 5.48
C MET A 387 -14.88 -11.88 5.06
N ARG A 388 -15.91 -11.97 4.25
CA ARG A 388 -16.68 -10.81 3.78
C ARG A 388 -17.24 -10.00 4.96
N LYS A 389 -17.80 -10.66 5.96
CA LYS A 389 -18.32 -10.02 7.17
C LYS A 389 -17.23 -9.23 7.90
N LEU A 390 -16.05 -9.85 8.12
CA LEU A 390 -14.91 -9.20 8.75
C LEU A 390 -14.47 -7.94 7.98
N ILE A 391 -14.43 -8.02 6.65
CA ILE A 391 -14.03 -6.90 5.79
C ILE A 391 -15.03 -5.75 5.91
N LEU A 392 -16.34 -6.05 5.83
CA LEU A 392 -17.40 -5.04 5.95
C LEU A 392 -17.37 -4.34 7.30
N GLU A 393 -17.11 -5.06 8.38
CA GLU A 393 -17.07 -4.51 9.73
C GLU A 393 -15.80 -3.67 10.00
N ARG A 394 -14.67 -3.99 9.37
CA ARG A 394 -13.36 -3.42 9.70
C ARG A 394 -12.83 -2.43 8.67
N HIS A 395 -13.06 -2.69 7.37
CA HIS A 395 -12.46 -1.95 6.26
C HIS A 395 -13.45 -0.99 5.60
N ASN A 396 -14.18 -0.23 6.39
CA ASN A 396 -15.11 0.79 5.91
C ASN A 396 -14.62 2.21 6.22
N TRP A 397 -15.21 3.18 5.53
CA TRP A 397 -14.79 4.59 5.62
C TRP A 397 -15.02 5.19 7.02
N GLU A 398 -16.09 4.82 7.69
CA GLU A 398 -16.40 5.30 9.03
C GLU A 398 -15.33 4.87 10.04
N LYS A 399 -14.94 3.58 10.05
CA LYS A 399 -13.87 3.06 10.90
C LYS A 399 -12.53 3.72 10.61
N PHE A 400 -12.20 3.89 9.32
CA PHE A 400 -10.99 4.60 8.90
C PHE A 400 -10.99 6.05 9.42
N SER A 401 -12.08 6.79 9.20
CA SER A 401 -12.25 8.16 9.67
C SER A 401 -12.15 8.27 11.19
N ASP A 402 -12.78 7.36 11.93
CA ASP A 402 -12.75 7.32 13.39
C ASP A 402 -11.33 7.10 13.92
N VAL A 403 -10.61 6.13 13.39
CA VAL A 403 -9.22 5.83 13.80
C VAL A 403 -8.30 7.01 13.50
N VAL A 404 -8.33 7.55 12.28
CA VAL A 404 -7.46 8.66 11.88
C VAL A 404 -7.75 9.92 12.70
N SER A 405 -9.02 10.18 13.03
CA SER A 405 -9.42 11.33 13.85
C SER A 405 -8.89 11.27 15.29
N LYS A 406 -8.53 10.07 15.78
CA LYS A 406 -7.98 9.86 17.12
C LYS A 406 -6.44 9.92 17.16
N ILE A 407 -5.77 10.01 16.02
CA ILE A 407 -4.31 10.12 15.97
C ILE A 407 -3.90 11.53 16.44
N PRO A 408 -3.14 11.65 17.54
CA PRO A 408 -2.82 12.96 18.10
C PRO A 408 -2.08 13.88 17.11
N GLY A 409 -2.64 15.03 16.82
CA GLY A 409 -2.03 16.06 15.97
C GLY A 409 -2.01 15.73 14.47
N TYR A 410 -2.78 14.73 14.03
CA TYR A 410 -2.88 14.40 12.61
C TYR A 410 -3.97 15.21 11.90
N LEU A 411 -5.19 15.29 12.47
CA LEU A 411 -6.30 16.11 11.96
C LEU A 411 -6.47 17.41 12.74
#